data_6cec7cc8426c9c2c852b93485f5f1394
#
_entry.id   6cec7cc8426c9c2c852b93485f5f1394
#
_cell.length_a   1.000
_cell.length_b   1.000
_cell.length_c   1.000
_cell.angle_alpha   90.00
_cell.angle_beta   90.00
_cell.angle_gamma   90.00
#
_symmetry.space_group_name_H-M   'P 1'
#
loop_
_entity.id
_entity.type
_entity.pdbx_description
1 polymer ?
#
loop_
_entity_poly.entity_id
_entity_poly.type
_entity_poly.pdbx_seq_one_letter_code
_entity_poly.pdbx_strand_id
1 'polypeptide(L)'
;MDVRTVVLVGVGGFAGAGSRHAIAISLPAAFPWGTLAVNVAGAFLLGLFVAESGGRSRAVRLAVSAGFLSSFTTYSTFAAETAALPPVLAAVNVAATYLLGFAAVGAVMGVSSWRS
;
A
#
# COMPACT_ATOMS: atom_id res chain seq x y z
N MET A 1 2.76 -18.39 16.22
CA MET A 1 2.70 -18.37 14.72
C MET A 1 3.54 -19.53 14.23
N ASP A 2 2.98 -20.37 13.38
CA ASP A 2 3.70 -21.55 12.90
C ASP A 2 4.68 -21.22 11.76
N VAL A 3 5.54 -22.18 11.41
CA VAL A 3 6.58 -22.00 10.39
C VAL A 3 5.95 -21.67 9.02
N ARG A 4 4.84 -22.32 8.68
CA ARG A 4 4.13 -22.07 7.42
C ARG A 4 3.69 -20.61 7.32
N THR A 5 3.11 -20.07 8.37
CA THR A 5 2.66 -18.68 8.41
C THR A 5 3.84 -17.71 8.27
N VAL A 6 4.94 -17.98 8.99
CA VAL A 6 6.16 -17.15 8.90
C VAL A 6 6.71 -17.14 7.48
N VAL A 7 6.78 -18.29 6.83
CA VAL A 7 7.27 -18.39 5.45
C VAL A 7 6.36 -17.64 4.49
N LEU A 8 5.04 -17.77 4.64
CA LEU A 8 4.08 -17.07 3.78
C LEU A 8 4.17 -15.55 3.95
N VAL A 9 4.32 -15.07 5.18
CA VAL A 9 4.51 -13.64 5.46
C VAL A 9 5.82 -13.16 4.81
N GLY A 10 6.89 -13.92 4.93
CA GLY A 10 8.19 -13.60 4.31
C GLY A 10 8.12 -13.54 2.79
N VAL A 11 7.44 -14.51 2.15
CA VAL A 11 7.23 -14.51 0.71
C VAL A 11 6.39 -13.30 0.28
N GLY A 12 5.34 -13.01 1.02
CA GLY A 12 4.51 -11.82 0.78
C GLY A 12 5.32 -10.55 0.90
N GLY A 13 6.16 -10.43 1.93
CA GLY A 13 7.03 -9.27 2.13
C GLY A 13 8.03 -9.09 0.98
N PHE A 14 8.64 -10.18 0.54
CA PHE A 14 9.56 -10.16 -0.60
C PHE A 14 8.84 -9.67 -1.87
N ALA A 15 7.66 -10.21 -2.16
CA ALA A 15 6.88 -9.82 -3.32
C ALA A 15 6.43 -8.35 -3.23
N GLY A 16 6.01 -7.90 -2.06
CA GLY A 16 5.59 -6.51 -1.84
C GLY A 16 6.73 -5.53 -2.02
N ALA A 17 7.88 -5.79 -1.40
CA ALA A 17 9.06 -4.93 -1.51
C ALA A 17 9.60 -4.90 -2.95
N GLY A 18 9.63 -6.05 -3.63
CA GLY A 18 10.04 -6.14 -5.02
C GLY A 18 9.12 -5.35 -5.94
N SER A 19 7.82 -5.47 -5.75
CA SER A 19 6.82 -4.72 -6.52
C SER A 19 6.95 -3.22 -6.30
N ARG A 20 7.14 -2.80 -5.05
CA ARG A 20 7.37 -1.38 -4.71
C ARG A 20 8.60 -0.84 -5.43
N HIS A 21 9.71 -1.59 -5.38
CA HIS A 21 10.95 -1.18 -6.03
C HIS A 21 10.77 -1.08 -7.55
N ALA A 22 10.12 -2.06 -8.17
CA ALA A 22 9.88 -2.05 -9.61
C ALA A 22 9.05 -0.82 -10.05
N ILE A 23 8.03 -0.46 -9.27
CA ILE A 23 7.23 0.72 -9.56
C ILE A 23 8.07 2.00 -9.37
N ALA A 24 8.87 2.06 -8.31
CA ALA A 24 9.69 3.22 -8.00
C ALA A 24 10.67 3.54 -9.13
N ILE A 25 11.34 2.54 -9.70
CA ILE A 25 12.30 2.74 -10.78
C ILE A 25 11.65 2.94 -12.14
N SER A 26 10.35 2.69 -12.27
CA SER A 26 9.62 2.82 -13.54
C SER A 26 9.01 4.21 -13.73
N LEU A 27 9.02 5.06 -12.71
CA LEU A 27 8.37 6.37 -12.75
C LEU A 27 9.41 7.49 -12.59
N PRO A 28 9.09 8.71 -13.13
CA PRO A 28 10.01 9.84 -13.01
C PRO A 28 10.32 10.21 -11.56
N ALA A 29 11.56 10.64 -11.30
CA ALA A 29 12.07 10.93 -9.95
C ALA A 29 11.87 12.39 -9.50
N ALA A 30 11.47 13.31 -10.39
CA ALA A 30 11.33 14.74 -10.07
C ALA A 30 10.28 15.01 -8.98
N PHE A 31 9.27 14.16 -8.91
CA PHE A 31 8.27 14.12 -7.83
C PHE A 31 8.17 12.66 -7.39
N PRO A 32 7.86 12.35 -6.11
CA PRO A 32 7.81 10.96 -5.66
C PRO A 32 6.56 10.20 -6.13
N TRP A 33 6.43 10.09 -7.46
CA TRP A 33 5.28 9.40 -8.10
C TRP A 33 5.22 7.93 -7.72
N GLY A 34 6.40 7.27 -7.59
CA GLY A 34 6.46 5.86 -7.23
C GLY A 34 5.90 5.60 -5.84
N THR A 35 6.32 6.39 -4.85
CA THR A 35 5.84 6.27 -3.48
C THR A 35 4.34 6.61 -3.39
N LEU A 36 3.91 7.68 -4.06
CA LEU A 36 2.49 8.04 -4.12
C LEU A 36 1.68 6.89 -4.70
N ALA A 37 2.12 6.34 -5.84
CA ALA A 37 1.41 5.25 -6.52
C ALA A 37 1.31 4.01 -5.65
N VAL A 38 2.40 3.58 -5.00
CA VAL A 38 2.36 2.37 -4.17
C VAL A 38 1.53 2.57 -2.92
N ASN A 39 1.56 3.74 -2.31
CA ASN A 39 0.78 4.00 -1.11
C ASN A 39 -0.72 4.08 -1.41
N VAL A 40 -1.11 4.75 -2.49
CA VAL A 40 -2.52 4.82 -2.91
C VAL A 40 -3.01 3.45 -3.39
N ALA A 41 -2.24 2.76 -4.21
CA ALA A 41 -2.58 1.42 -4.67
C ALA A 41 -2.65 0.44 -3.50
N GLY A 42 -1.74 0.55 -2.55
CA GLY A 42 -1.74 -0.27 -1.34
C GLY A 42 -2.98 -0.04 -0.48
N ALA A 43 -3.40 1.21 -0.32
CA ALA A 43 -4.63 1.54 0.40
C ALA A 43 -5.86 0.93 -0.29
N PHE A 44 -5.93 1.03 -1.61
CA PHE A 44 -6.99 0.42 -2.41
C PHE A 44 -7.01 -1.10 -2.24
N LEU A 45 -5.84 -1.74 -2.38
CA LEU A 45 -5.72 -3.19 -2.25
C LEU A 45 -6.06 -3.66 -0.84
N LEU A 46 -5.66 -2.90 0.19
CA LEU A 46 -6.03 -3.22 1.57
C LEU A 46 -7.54 -3.16 1.76
N GLY A 47 -8.18 -2.12 1.23
CA GLY A 47 -9.64 -2.00 1.28
C GLY A 47 -10.34 -3.17 0.60
N LEU A 48 -9.88 -3.55 -0.61
CA LEU A 48 -10.40 -4.72 -1.31
C LEU A 48 -10.20 -5.99 -0.50
N PHE A 49 -9.01 -6.18 0.06
CA PHE A 49 -8.70 -7.39 0.80
C PHE A 49 -9.55 -7.52 2.05
N VAL A 50 -9.72 -6.43 2.81
CA VAL A 50 -10.58 -6.43 4.00
C VAL A 50 -12.02 -6.77 3.64
N ALA A 51 -12.53 -6.20 2.55
CA ALA A 51 -13.91 -6.46 2.10
C ALA A 51 -14.13 -7.91 1.66
N GLU A 52 -13.09 -8.58 1.16
CA GLU A 52 -13.20 -9.91 0.54
C GLU A 52 -12.55 -11.03 1.37
N SER A 53 -12.01 -10.74 2.56
CA SER A 53 -11.15 -11.68 3.28
C SER A 53 -11.89 -12.67 4.18
N GLY A 54 -13.22 -12.59 4.30
CA GLY A 54 -13.99 -13.32 5.31
C GLY A 54 -13.85 -14.84 5.28
N GLY A 55 -13.58 -15.44 4.12
CA GLY A 55 -13.45 -16.89 3.98
C GLY A 55 -12.01 -17.39 3.94
N ARG A 56 -11.01 -16.52 4.17
CA ARG A 56 -9.60 -16.92 4.01
C ARG A 56 -8.99 -17.33 5.35
N SER A 57 -7.99 -18.22 5.27
CA SER A 57 -7.25 -18.66 6.47
C SER A 57 -6.46 -17.50 7.07
N ARG A 58 -6.13 -17.65 8.37
CA ARG A 58 -5.30 -16.66 9.06
C ARG A 58 -3.93 -16.50 8.38
N ALA A 59 -3.32 -17.60 7.95
CA ALA A 59 -2.02 -17.56 7.28
C ALA A 59 -2.06 -16.72 6.00
N VAL A 60 -3.10 -16.89 5.18
CA VAL A 60 -3.28 -16.10 3.95
C VAL A 60 -3.52 -14.62 4.28
N ARG A 61 -4.37 -14.35 5.28
CA ARG A 61 -4.62 -12.96 5.68
C ARG A 61 -3.35 -12.26 6.13
N LEU A 62 -2.51 -12.93 6.90
CA LEU A 62 -1.23 -12.38 7.37
C LEU A 62 -0.23 -12.23 6.21
N ALA A 63 -0.16 -13.21 5.31
CA ALA A 63 0.75 -13.13 4.16
C ALA A 63 0.43 -11.92 3.28
N VAL A 64 -0.85 -11.65 3.02
CA VAL A 64 -1.26 -10.52 2.20
C VAL A 64 -1.12 -9.20 2.97
N SER A 65 -1.64 -9.09 4.18
CA SER A 65 -1.66 -7.83 4.92
C SER A 65 -0.30 -7.49 5.53
N ALA A 66 0.19 -8.32 6.42
CA ALA A 66 1.45 -8.05 7.13
C ALA A 66 2.67 -8.32 6.25
N GLY A 67 2.56 -9.25 5.30
CA GLY A 67 3.66 -9.55 4.37
C GLY A 67 3.65 -8.59 3.19
N PHE A 68 2.72 -8.80 2.24
CA PHE A 68 2.75 -8.08 0.97
C PHE A 68 2.44 -6.59 1.15
N LEU A 69 1.28 -6.23 1.71
CA LEU A 69 0.85 -4.84 1.74
C LEU A 69 1.72 -3.96 2.61
N SER A 70 2.20 -4.46 3.76
CA SER A 70 3.07 -3.68 4.62
C SER A 70 4.44 -3.41 3.98
N SER A 71 4.92 -4.30 3.12
CA SER A 71 6.18 -4.13 2.40
C SER A 71 6.01 -3.36 1.10
N PHE A 72 4.83 -3.44 0.49
CA PHE A 72 4.49 -2.70 -0.72
C PHE A 72 4.34 -1.20 -0.46
N THR A 73 3.65 -0.83 0.63
CA THR A 73 3.50 0.57 1.05
C THR A 73 4.69 1.01 1.89
N THR A 74 4.90 2.32 2.01
CA THR A 74 5.99 2.84 2.83
C THR A 74 5.67 4.21 3.40
N TYR A 75 5.77 4.33 4.72
CA TYR A 75 5.70 5.63 5.39
C TYR A 75 7.08 6.29 5.50
N SER A 76 8.12 5.54 5.78
CA SER A 76 9.47 6.10 5.97
C SER A 76 10.02 6.74 4.71
N THR A 77 9.87 6.09 3.56
CA THR A 77 10.27 6.67 2.27
C THR A 77 9.42 7.89 1.93
N PHE A 78 8.12 7.82 2.18
CA PHE A 78 7.20 8.94 2.00
C PHE A 78 7.65 10.16 2.82
N ALA A 79 7.95 9.96 4.09
CA ALA A 79 8.38 11.05 4.98
C ALA A 79 9.72 11.65 4.51
N ALA A 80 10.70 10.81 4.16
CA ALA A 80 12.01 11.26 3.72
C ALA A 80 11.93 12.03 2.39
N GLU A 81 11.16 11.51 1.44
CA GLU A 81 10.99 12.17 0.14
C GLU A 81 10.23 13.48 0.27
N THR A 82 9.20 13.52 1.12
CA THR A 82 8.44 14.75 1.38
C THR A 82 9.34 15.82 1.98
N ALA A 83 10.19 15.45 2.95
CA ALA A 83 11.12 16.37 3.59
C ALA A 83 12.15 16.95 2.61
N ALA A 84 12.46 16.23 1.54
CA ALA A 84 13.41 16.67 0.51
C ALA A 84 12.79 17.56 -0.57
N LEU A 85 11.45 17.67 -0.62
CA LEU A 85 10.77 18.49 -1.61
C LEU A 85 10.71 19.96 -1.20
N PRO A 86 10.63 20.90 -2.18
CA PRO A 86 10.26 22.29 -1.88
C PRO A 86 8.92 22.35 -1.14
N PRO A 87 8.68 23.36 -0.28
CA PRO A 87 7.50 23.40 0.59
C PRO A 87 6.16 23.21 -0.12
N VAL A 88 5.97 23.82 -1.29
CA VAL A 88 4.70 23.69 -2.04
C VAL A 88 4.51 22.25 -2.53
N LEU A 89 5.56 21.66 -3.09
CA LEU A 89 5.50 20.27 -3.57
C LEU A 89 5.37 19.27 -2.43
N ALA A 90 6.00 19.56 -1.29
CA ALA A 90 5.83 18.76 -0.08
C ALA A 90 4.36 18.74 0.37
N ALA A 91 3.72 19.91 0.42
CA ALA A 91 2.31 20.03 0.77
C ALA A 91 1.42 19.28 -0.23
N VAL A 92 1.72 19.41 -1.53
CA VAL A 92 0.99 18.68 -2.58
C VAL A 92 1.13 17.17 -2.41
N ASN A 93 2.34 16.70 -2.10
CA ASN A 93 2.59 15.26 -1.90
C ASN A 93 1.80 14.71 -0.71
N VAL A 94 1.81 15.41 0.42
CA VAL A 94 1.04 15.02 1.60
C VAL A 94 -0.46 15.00 1.28
N ALA A 95 -0.97 16.10 0.71
CA ALA A 95 -2.40 16.21 0.39
C ALA A 95 -2.83 15.12 -0.61
N ALA A 96 -2.08 14.93 -1.70
CA ALA A 96 -2.40 13.93 -2.71
C ALA A 96 -2.38 12.52 -2.14
N THR A 97 -1.37 12.18 -1.36
CA THR A 97 -1.24 10.84 -0.78
C THR A 97 -2.42 10.51 0.14
N TYR A 98 -2.76 11.41 1.05
CA TYR A 98 -3.84 11.16 1.99
C TYR A 98 -5.21 11.25 1.33
N LEU A 99 -5.46 12.26 0.50
CA LEU A 99 -6.77 12.42 -0.15
C LEU A 99 -7.04 11.27 -1.13
N LEU A 100 -6.07 10.89 -1.95
CA LEU A 100 -6.23 9.79 -2.89
C LEU A 100 -6.31 8.45 -2.18
N GLY A 101 -5.54 8.27 -1.09
CA GLY A 101 -5.61 7.06 -0.27
C GLY A 101 -6.97 6.90 0.37
N PHE A 102 -7.49 7.93 1.01
CA PHE A 102 -8.82 7.88 1.62
C PHE A 102 -9.92 7.71 0.56
N ALA A 103 -9.78 8.38 -0.60
CA ALA A 103 -10.75 8.20 -1.69
C ALA A 103 -10.75 6.77 -2.21
N ALA A 104 -9.57 6.15 -2.33
CA ALA A 104 -9.44 4.76 -2.78
C ALA A 104 -10.13 3.79 -1.80
N VAL A 105 -9.88 3.95 -0.51
CA VAL A 105 -10.53 3.13 0.54
C VAL A 105 -12.04 3.40 0.55
N GLY A 106 -12.45 4.67 0.49
CA GLY A 106 -13.85 5.06 0.48
C GLY A 106 -14.61 4.48 -0.70
N ALA A 107 -13.99 4.46 -1.88
CA ALA A 107 -14.60 3.87 -3.07
C ALA A 107 -14.84 2.37 -2.89
N VAL A 108 -13.85 1.64 -2.34
CA VAL A 108 -14.00 0.21 -2.08
C VAL A 108 -15.09 -0.05 -1.05
N MET A 109 -15.06 0.68 0.06
CA MET A 109 -16.04 0.52 1.14
C MET A 109 -17.45 0.88 0.68
N GLY A 110 -17.59 1.93 -0.13
CA GLY A 110 -18.86 2.32 -0.71
C GLY A 110 -19.44 1.24 -1.62
N VAL A 111 -18.63 0.68 -2.51
CA VAL A 111 -19.06 -0.40 -3.40
C VAL A 111 -19.37 -1.67 -2.60
N SER A 112 -18.53 -2.02 -1.63
CA SER A 112 -18.76 -3.18 -0.78
C SER A 112 -20.06 -3.06 0.01
N SER A 113 -20.34 -1.88 0.57
CA SER A 113 -21.59 -1.59 1.28
C SER A 113 -22.80 -1.72 0.36
N TRP A 114 -22.67 -1.27 -0.89
CA TRP A 114 -23.74 -1.37 -1.90
C TRP A 114 -24.07 -2.81 -2.27
N ARG A 115 -23.08 -3.70 -2.24
CA ARG A 115 -23.24 -5.11 -2.60
C ARG A 115 -23.72 -5.99 -1.46
N SER A 116 -23.70 -5.49 -0.24
CA SER A 116 -24.23 -6.22 0.94
C SER A 116 -25.69 -5.83 1.25
#